data_b358aede0fba9f5e4f79cecce9b12603
#
_entry.id   b358aede0fba9f5e4f79cecce9b12603
#
_cell.length_a   1.000
_cell.length_b   1.000
_cell.length_c   1.000
_cell.angle_alpha   90.00
_cell.angle_beta   90.00
_cell.angle_gamma   90.00
#
_symmetry.space_group_name_H-M   'P 1'
#
loop_
_entity.id
_entity.type
_entity.pdbx_description
1 polymer ?
#
loop_
_entity_poly.entity_id
_entity_poly.type
_entity_poly.pdbx_seq_one_letter_code
_entity_poly.pdbx_strand_id
1 'polypeptide(L)'
;MASRPDVTALLAEWGRGNANALNELLPLVYAELRRVAARQLRREREGLTLQPTALVHELYLRLVDQRHVDWRDRAHFFGVAAQVMRRILVDHARRHNASKRGSGLATVSIDEAMEEAAPDRIPVLALDHALDRLAGLDADLARIVELRAFGGLTIEETACVLKVSPTTAKREWRTAMAWLTRELGLETRP
;
A
#
# COMPACT_ATOMS: atom_id res chain seq x y z
N MET A 1 -2.92 35.05 -4.78
CA MET A 1 -2.52 33.76 -4.14
C MET A 1 -3.26 32.68 -4.89
N ALA A 2 -2.56 31.89 -5.71
CA ALA A 2 -3.20 30.75 -6.39
C ALA A 2 -3.62 29.73 -5.32
N SER A 3 -4.92 29.46 -5.25
CA SER A 3 -5.48 28.40 -4.40
C SER A 3 -4.78 27.08 -4.77
N ARG A 4 -4.25 26.33 -3.78
CA ARG A 4 -3.76 24.98 -4.04
C ARG A 4 -4.88 24.19 -4.69
N PRO A 5 -4.63 23.57 -5.87
CA PRO A 5 -5.67 22.76 -6.49
C PRO A 5 -6.12 21.68 -5.52
N ASP A 6 -7.43 21.58 -5.36
CA ASP A 6 -8.04 20.61 -4.46
C ASP A 6 -7.93 19.22 -5.09
N VAL A 7 -7.19 18.32 -4.44
CA VAL A 7 -7.03 16.92 -4.86
C VAL A 7 -8.39 16.25 -5.10
N THR A 8 -9.39 16.53 -4.25
CA THR A 8 -10.74 15.96 -4.37
C THR A 8 -11.45 16.46 -5.64
N ALA A 9 -11.32 17.74 -5.97
CA ALA A 9 -11.89 18.31 -7.19
C ALA A 9 -11.24 17.69 -8.44
N LEU A 10 -9.91 17.56 -8.46
CA LEU A 10 -9.19 16.92 -9.58
C LEU A 10 -9.57 15.45 -9.74
N LEU A 11 -9.74 14.72 -8.64
CA LEU A 11 -10.21 13.34 -8.67
C LEU A 11 -11.62 13.22 -9.26
N ALA A 12 -12.53 14.12 -8.89
CA ALA A 12 -13.89 14.15 -9.45
C ALA A 12 -13.89 14.48 -10.94
N GLU A 13 -13.01 15.37 -11.39
CA GLU A 13 -12.86 15.68 -12.82
C GLU A 13 -12.29 14.51 -13.61
N TRP A 14 -11.28 13.84 -13.05
CA TRP A 14 -10.73 12.64 -13.68
C TRP A 14 -11.77 11.52 -13.78
N GLY A 15 -12.57 11.28 -12.74
CA GLY A 15 -13.67 10.31 -12.75
C GLY A 15 -14.74 10.62 -13.82
N ARG A 16 -14.90 11.91 -14.18
CA ARG A 16 -15.77 12.36 -15.28
C ARG A 16 -15.14 12.25 -16.67
N GLY A 17 -13.92 11.73 -16.77
CA GLY A 17 -13.23 11.51 -18.05
C GLY A 17 -12.25 12.62 -18.45
N ASN A 18 -12.01 13.63 -17.60
CA ASN A 18 -11.02 14.66 -17.87
C ASN A 18 -9.60 14.09 -17.64
N ALA A 19 -8.95 13.63 -18.70
CA ALA A 19 -7.59 13.07 -18.63
C ALA A 19 -6.54 14.09 -18.13
N ASN A 20 -6.75 15.39 -18.34
CA ASN A 20 -5.83 16.43 -17.88
C ASN A 20 -5.83 16.56 -16.35
N ALA A 21 -6.95 16.28 -15.70
CA ALA A 21 -7.05 16.31 -14.24
C ALA A 21 -6.06 15.36 -13.56
N LEU A 22 -5.78 14.20 -14.16
CA LEU A 22 -4.77 13.28 -13.66
C LEU A 22 -3.35 13.86 -13.75
N ASN A 23 -3.03 14.58 -14.84
CA ASN A 23 -1.73 15.24 -15.01
C ASN A 23 -1.51 16.34 -13.95
N GLU A 24 -2.58 17.03 -13.55
CA GLU A 24 -2.53 18.05 -12.49
C GLU A 24 -2.51 17.42 -11.08
N LEU A 25 -3.20 16.30 -10.91
CA LEU A 25 -3.23 15.55 -9.65
C LEU A 25 -1.86 14.93 -9.31
N LEU A 26 -1.20 14.35 -10.31
CA LEU A 26 0.04 13.58 -10.10
C LEU A 26 1.12 14.37 -9.34
N PRO A 27 1.47 15.61 -9.69
CA PRO A 27 2.47 16.38 -8.93
C PRO A 27 2.10 16.58 -7.44
N LEU A 28 0.80 16.65 -7.12
CA LEU A 28 0.31 16.88 -5.76
C LEU A 28 0.46 15.63 -4.87
N VAL A 29 0.29 14.43 -5.45
CA VAL A 29 0.36 13.17 -4.73
C VAL A 29 1.69 12.43 -4.91
N TYR A 30 2.51 12.84 -5.87
CA TYR A 30 3.74 12.16 -6.26
C TYR A 30 4.74 12.00 -5.11
N ALA A 31 4.98 13.08 -4.37
CA ALA A 31 5.94 13.07 -3.27
C ALA A 31 5.53 12.06 -2.18
N GLU A 32 4.23 11.93 -1.95
CA GLU A 32 3.68 11.00 -0.97
C GLU A 32 3.73 9.57 -1.47
N LEU A 33 3.28 9.31 -2.70
CA LEU A 33 3.39 7.99 -3.35
C LEU A 33 4.86 7.53 -3.39
N ARG A 34 5.79 8.42 -3.72
CA ARG A 34 7.22 8.11 -3.73
C ARG A 34 7.75 7.79 -2.33
N ARG A 35 7.27 8.48 -1.29
CA ARG A 35 7.63 8.19 0.10
C ARG A 35 7.13 6.81 0.53
N VAL A 36 5.88 6.47 0.17
CA VAL A 36 5.30 5.15 0.40
C VAL A 36 6.12 4.09 -0.35
N ALA A 37 6.37 4.28 -1.64
CA ALA A 37 7.19 3.39 -2.45
C ALA A 37 8.60 3.18 -1.88
N ALA A 38 9.25 4.28 -1.46
CA ALA A 38 10.58 4.21 -0.84
C ALA A 38 10.57 3.43 0.47
N ARG A 39 9.51 3.56 1.28
CA ARG A 39 9.34 2.80 2.52
C ARG A 39 9.22 1.30 2.23
N GLN A 40 8.42 0.93 1.22
CA GLN A 40 8.25 -0.46 0.82
C GLN A 40 9.57 -1.09 0.30
N LEU A 41 10.37 -0.31 -0.42
CA LEU A 41 11.59 -0.79 -1.05
C LEU A 41 12.84 -0.64 -0.17
N ARG A 42 12.79 0.11 0.93
CA ARG A 42 13.96 0.46 1.77
C ARG A 42 14.62 -0.74 2.43
N ARG A 43 13.92 -1.85 2.58
CA ARG A 43 14.39 -3.05 3.27
C ARG A 43 14.67 -4.23 2.33
N GLU A 44 14.74 -3.97 1.04
CA GLU A 44 15.13 -5.00 0.09
C GLU A 44 16.64 -5.20 0.10
N ARG A 45 17.05 -6.48 0.20
CA ARG A 45 18.45 -6.86 0.05
C ARG A 45 18.95 -6.51 -1.35
N GLU A 46 20.27 -6.22 -1.44
CA GLU A 46 21.01 -6.06 -2.68
C GLU A 46 20.58 -7.08 -3.75
N GLY A 47 20.04 -6.59 -4.84
CA GLY A 47 19.60 -7.41 -5.98
C GLY A 47 18.21 -7.10 -6.53
N LEU A 48 17.34 -6.37 -5.82
CA LEU A 48 16.10 -5.85 -6.42
C LEU A 48 16.37 -4.52 -7.12
N THR A 49 16.12 -4.54 -8.43
CA THR A 49 16.36 -3.37 -9.30
C THR A 49 15.20 -2.40 -9.36
N LEU A 50 14.14 -2.61 -8.55
CA LEU A 50 12.98 -1.72 -8.55
C LEU A 50 13.25 -0.45 -7.74
N GLN A 51 13.32 0.68 -8.45
CA GLN A 51 13.47 1.99 -7.84
C GLN A 51 12.10 2.55 -7.38
N PRO A 52 12.02 3.36 -6.29
CA PRO A 52 10.77 3.99 -5.87
C PRO A 52 10.07 4.78 -6.97
N THR A 53 10.85 5.45 -7.82
CA THR A 53 10.35 6.19 -8.99
C THR A 53 9.72 5.25 -10.02
N ALA A 54 10.33 4.09 -10.28
CA ALA A 54 9.79 3.08 -11.19
C ALA A 54 8.47 2.48 -10.66
N LEU A 55 8.40 2.20 -9.36
CA LEU A 55 7.18 1.72 -8.72
C LEU A 55 6.03 2.75 -8.83
N VAL A 56 6.31 4.02 -8.59
CA VAL A 56 5.30 5.08 -8.75
C VAL A 56 4.89 5.25 -10.21
N HIS A 57 5.82 5.10 -11.16
CA HIS A 57 5.52 5.18 -12.58
C HIS A 57 4.63 4.02 -13.04
N GLU A 58 4.92 2.80 -12.61
CA GLU A 58 4.09 1.63 -12.90
C GLU A 58 2.69 1.75 -12.25
N LEU A 59 2.64 2.26 -11.01
CA LEU A 59 1.37 2.59 -10.35
C LEU A 59 0.55 3.58 -11.18
N TYR A 60 1.19 4.68 -11.65
CA TYR A 60 0.52 5.68 -12.49
C TYR A 60 -0.07 5.06 -13.76
N LEU A 61 0.72 4.27 -14.50
CA LEU A 61 0.24 3.60 -15.71
C LEU A 61 -0.98 2.71 -15.45
N ARG A 62 -0.97 1.95 -14.36
CA ARG A 62 -2.11 1.10 -13.97
C ARG A 62 -3.32 1.91 -13.48
N LEU A 63 -3.11 3.10 -12.90
CA LEU A 63 -4.20 3.98 -12.50
C LEU A 63 -4.86 4.67 -13.71
N VAL A 64 -4.07 5.04 -14.73
CA VAL A 64 -4.60 5.64 -15.98
C VAL A 64 -5.58 4.70 -16.67
N ASP A 65 -5.30 3.40 -16.66
CA ASP A 65 -6.16 2.38 -17.27
C ASP A 65 -7.47 2.16 -16.50
N GLN A 66 -7.58 2.65 -15.26
CA GLN A 66 -8.79 2.54 -14.44
C GLN A 66 -9.81 3.66 -14.74
N ARG A 67 -10.27 3.74 -15.98
CA ARG A 67 -11.15 4.82 -16.49
C ARG A 67 -12.56 4.86 -15.88
N HIS A 68 -12.93 3.92 -15.01
CA HIS A 68 -14.29 3.77 -14.47
C HIS A 68 -14.33 3.76 -12.94
N VAL A 69 -13.31 4.28 -12.26
CA VAL A 69 -13.34 4.41 -10.81
C VAL A 69 -14.11 5.67 -10.44
N ASP A 70 -15.18 5.52 -9.69
CA ASP A 70 -15.87 6.63 -9.05
C ASP A 70 -15.00 7.17 -7.89
N TRP A 71 -14.14 8.13 -8.25
CA TRP A 71 -13.21 8.75 -7.30
C TRP A 71 -13.99 9.64 -6.33
N ARG A 72 -14.02 9.26 -5.06
CA ARG A 72 -14.77 10.00 -4.04
C ARG A 72 -13.97 11.11 -3.39
N ASP A 73 -12.76 10.79 -2.93
CA ASP A 73 -11.88 11.69 -2.20
C ASP A 73 -10.43 11.21 -2.25
N ARG A 74 -9.54 12.00 -1.64
CA ARG A 74 -8.11 11.68 -1.53
C ARG A 74 -7.86 10.35 -0.82
N ALA A 75 -8.58 10.05 0.24
CA ALA A 75 -8.39 8.81 1.01
C ALA A 75 -8.79 7.59 0.17
N HIS A 76 -9.87 7.68 -0.61
CA HIS A 76 -10.26 6.65 -1.57
C HIS A 76 -9.20 6.44 -2.66
N PHE A 77 -8.61 7.52 -3.19
CA PHE A 77 -7.51 7.43 -4.15
C PHE A 77 -6.31 6.64 -3.59
N PHE A 78 -5.84 6.97 -2.39
CA PHE A 78 -4.75 6.24 -1.74
C PHE A 78 -5.13 4.81 -1.41
N GLY A 79 -6.41 4.55 -1.11
CA GLY A 79 -6.92 3.19 -0.92
C GLY A 79 -6.82 2.33 -2.18
N VAL A 80 -7.15 2.89 -3.35
CA VAL A 80 -6.98 2.20 -4.65
C VAL A 80 -5.51 2.07 -5.00
N ALA A 81 -4.72 3.13 -4.78
CA ALA A 81 -3.28 3.10 -4.99
C ALA A 81 -2.59 2.01 -4.17
N ALA A 82 -3.03 1.77 -2.92
CA ALA A 82 -2.53 0.69 -2.06
C ALA A 82 -2.72 -0.69 -2.70
N GLN A 83 -3.92 -0.96 -3.22
CA GLN A 83 -4.22 -2.24 -3.89
C GLN A 83 -3.37 -2.44 -5.13
N VAL A 84 -3.25 -1.40 -5.95
CA VAL A 84 -2.45 -1.45 -7.17
C VAL A 84 -0.97 -1.64 -6.82
N MET A 85 -0.47 -0.94 -5.81
CA MET A 85 0.92 -1.04 -5.35
C MET A 85 1.21 -2.45 -4.81
N ARG A 86 0.32 -3.04 -4.01
CA ARG A 86 0.42 -4.44 -3.57
C ARG A 86 0.59 -5.38 -4.76
N ARG A 87 -0.28 -5.27 -5.78
CA ARG A 87 -0.21 -6.10 -6.98
C ARG A 87 1.11 -5.94 -7.73
N ILE A 88 1.60 -4.71 -7.90
CA ILE A 88 2.88 -4.45 -8.57
C ILE A 88 4.03 -5.13 -7.83
N LEU A 89 4.08 -4.98 -6.50
CA LEU A 89 5.13 -5.57 -5.67
C LEU A 89 5.10 -7.09 -5.70
N VAL A 90 3.90 -7.69 -5.64
CA VAL A 90 3.71 -9.15 -5.75
C VAL A 90 4.15 -9.67 -7.11
N ASP A 91 3.73 -9.00 -8.20
CA ASP A 91 4.12 -9.37 -9.57
C ASP A 91 5.64 -9.27 -9.75
N HIS A 92 6.26 -8.23 -9.17
CA HIS A 92 7.71 -8.04 -9.20
C HIS A 92 8.43 -9.13 -8.41
N ALA A 93 7.95 -9.45 -7.21
CA ALA A 93 8.50 -10.52 -6.38
C ALA A 93 8.39 -11.90 -7.06
N ARG A 94 7.25 -12.19 -7.70
CA ARG A 94 7.08 -13.44 -8.48
C ARG A 94 8.03 -13.53 -9.64
N ARG A 95 8.19 -12.47 -10.43
CA ARG A 95 9.14 -12.41 -11.56
C ARG A 95 10.58 -12.59 -11.10
N HIS A 96 10.95 -11.92 -10.01
CA HIS A 96 12.29 -12.02 -9.43
C HIS A 96 12.59 -13.44 -8.95
N ASN A 97 11.66 -14.09 -8.26
CA ASN A 97 11.82 -15.46 -7.79
C ASN A 97 11.86 -16.49 -8.95
N ALA A 98 11.15 -16.21 -10.04
CA ALA A 98 11.21 -17.05 -11.24
C ALA A 98 12.58 -16.95 -11.96
N SER A 99 13.19 -15.76 -11.99
CA SER A 99 14.49 -15.54 -12.63
C SER A 99 15.67 -15.98 -11.77
N LYS A 100 15.51 -16.05 -10.45
CA LYS A 100 16.54 -16.51 -9.50
C LYS A 100 16.07 -17.78 -8.77
N ARG A 101 16.22 -18.92 -9.40
CA ARG A 101 16.20 -20.20 -8.66
C ARG A 101 17.41 -20.23 -7.73
N GLY A 102 17.38 -19.54 -6.61
CA GLY A 102 18.43 -19.67 -5.63
C GLY A 102 18.76 -18.53 -4.67
N SER A 103 18.21 -17.33 -4.75
CA SER A 103 18.58 -16.32 -3.75
C SER A 103 17.58 -15.16 -3.60
N GLY A 104 17.09 -15.00 -2.42
CA GLY A 104 16.51 -13.73 -1.93
C GLY A 104 15.02 -13.51 -2.19
N LEU A 105 14.21 -13.59 -1.14
CA LEU A 105 12.80 -13.20 -1.13
C LEU A 105 12.70 -11.67 -1.04
N ALA A 106 11.89 -11.04 -1.90
CA ALA A 106 11.53 -9.64 -1.76
C ALA A 106 10.67 -9.41 -0.51
N THR A 107 10.93 -8.36 0.24
CA THR A 107 10.27 -8.06 1.53
C THR A 107 9.57 -6.70 1.53
N VAL A 108 8.50 -6.54 2.29
CA VAL A 108 7.83 -5.26 2.57
C VAL A 108 8.03 -4.85 4.03
N SER A 109 8.07 -3.53 4.26
CA SER A 109 8.05 -2.96 5.60
C SER A 109 6.60 -2.81 6.08
N ILE A 110 6.29 -3.37 7.23
CA ILE A 110 5.04 -3.12 7.95
C ILE A 110 5.33 -2.15 9.08
N ASP A 111 4.95 -0.92 8.87
CA ASP A 111 4.90 0.27 9.72
C ASP A 111 5.94 0.48 10.85
N GLU A 112 6.37 1.74 11.00
CA GLU A 112 7.30 2.21 12.05
C GLU A 112 6.79 1.98 13.48
N ALA A 113 5.48 1.77 13.67
CA ALA A 113 4.90 1.46 14.99
C ALA A 113 5.23 0.04 15.50
N MET A 114 5.86 -0.81 14.69
CA MET A 114 6.40 -2.11 15.10
C MET A 114 7.92 -2.11 15.21
N GLU A 115 8.59 -0.96 15.15
CA GLU A 115 10.05 -0.89 15.20
C GLU A 115 10.68 -1.45 16.48
N GLU A 116 9.90 -1.61 17.56
CA GLU A 116 10.43 -2.15 18.82
C GLU A 116 10.37 -3.69 18.93
N ALA A 117 9.69 -4.42 18.03
CA ALA A 117 9.44 -5.85 18.27
C ALA A 117 9.41 -6.77 17.04
N ALA A 118 9.70 -6.33 15.82
CA ALA A 118 9.56 -7.20 14.66
C ALA A 118 10.90 -7.64 14.05
N PRO A 119 11.06 -8.94 13.71
CA PRO A 119 12.17 -9.37 12.87
C PRO A 119 12.08 -8.69 11.52
N ASP A 120 13.18 -8.22 11.06
CA ASP A 120 13.41 -7.16 10.09
C ASP A 120 12.74 -7.23 8.71
N ARG A 121 12.07 -8.33 8.29
CA ARG A 121 11.62 -8.44 6.89
C ARG A 121 10.56 -9.52 6.69
N ILE A 122 9.34 -9.10 6.39
CA ILE A 122 8.31 -10.03 5.92
C ILE A 122 8.40 -10.11 4.39
N PRO A 123 8.60 -11.32 3.80
CA PRO A 123 8.56 -11.49 2.36
C PRO A 123 7.22 -11.02 1.78
N VAL A 124 7.25 -10.24 0.69
CA VAL A 124 6.02 -9.72 0.03
C VAL A 124 5.03 -10.84 -0.25
N LEU A 125 5.50 -11.97 -0.76
CA LEU A 125 4.63 -13.10 -1.11
C LEU A 125 4.02 -13.77 0.12
N ALA A 126 4.78 -13.86 1.23
CA ALA A 126 4.24 -14.39 2.48
C ALA A 126 3.16 -13.48 3.06
N LEU A 127 3.39 -12.16 3.03
CA LEU A 127 2.39 -11.18 3.43
C LEU A 127 1.16 -11.22 2.52
N ASP A 128 1.35 -11.34 1.20
CA ASP A 128 0.26 -11.44 0.22
C ASP A 128 -0.64 -12.63 0.53
N HIS A 129 -0.07 -13.83 0.73
CA HIS A 129 -0.82 -15.03 1.09
C HIS A 129 -1.51 -14.91 2.46
N ALA A 130 -0.83 -14.31 3.45
CA ALA A 130 -1.43 -14.09 4.76
C ALA A 130 -2.62 -13.12 4.68
N LEU A 131 -2.51 -12.05 3.87
CA LEU A 131 -3.61 -11.13 3.65
C LEU A 131 -4.79 -11.77 2.92
N ASP A 132 -4.54 -12.65 1.94
CA ASP A 132 -5.63 -13.38 1.26
C ASP A 132 -6.35 -14.33 2.24
N ARG A 133 -5.62 -14.99 3.15
CA ARG A 133 -6.22 -15.80 4.21
C ARG A 133 -6.99 -14.94 5.22
N LEU A 134 -6.42 -13.81 5.63
CA LEU A 134 -7.09 -12.88 6.54
C LEU A 134 -8.37 -12.33 5.92
N ALA A 135 -8.35 -12.00 4.61
CA ALA A 135 -9.52 -11.53 3.89
C ALA A 135 -10.65 -12.57 3.83
N GLY A 136 -10.30 -13.85 3.80
CA GLY A 136 -11.26 -14.96 3.91
C GLY A 136 -11.89 -15.11 5.30
N LEU A 137 -11.23 -14.61 6.35
CA LEU A 137 -11.74 -14.60 7.72
C LEU A 137 -12.46 -13.29 8.05
N ASP A 138 -11.85 -12.18 7.70
CA ASP A 138 -12.34 -10.82 7.96
C ASP A 138 -11.73 -9.87 6.92
N ALA A 139 -12.54 -9.44 5.97
CA ALA A 139 -12.13 -8.58 4.87
C ALA A 139 -11.71 -7.17 5.34
N ASP A 140 -12.33 -6.67 6.41
CA ASP A 140 -12.04 -5.34 6.96
C ASP A 140 -10.67 -5.33 7.65
N LEU A 141 -10.32 -6.39 8.37
CA LEU A 141 -8.98 -6.56 8.94
C LEU A 141 -7.90 -6.65 7.86
N ALA A 142 -8.14 -7.40 6.79
CA ALA A 142 -7.19 -7.46 5.67
C ALA A 142 -7.07 -6.09 4.98
N ARG A 143 -8.18 -5.38 4.81
CA ARG A 143 -8.21 -4.06 4.18
C ARG A 143 -7.45 -3.02 4.99
N ILE A 144 -7.57 -3.03 6.30
CA ILE A 144 -6.85 -2.11 7.18
C ILE A 144 -5.33 -2.30 7.04
N VAL A 145 -4.86 -3.55 6.96
CA VAL A 145 -3.44 -3.83 6.74
C VAL A 145 -3.00 -3.36 5.36
N GLU A 146 -3.77 -3.62 4.32
CA GLU A 146 -3.46 -3.20 2.96
C GLU A 146 -3.30 -1.68 2.85
N LEU A 147 -4.25 -0.92 3.42
CA LEU A 147 -4.22 0.55 3.43
C LEU A 147 -2.98 1.10 4.14
N ARG A 148 -2.61 0.50 5.27
CA ARG A 148 -1.48 0.95 6.06
C ARG A 148 -0.13 0.46 5.51
N ALA A 149 -0.02 -0.83 5.21
CA ALA A 149 1.22 -1.41 4.74
C ALA A 149 1.57 -0.93 3.32
N PHE A 150 0.64 -0.99 2.38
CA PHE A 150 0.89 -0.64 0.98
C PHE A 150 0.46 0.78 0.59
N GLY A 151 -0.51 1.36 1.29
CA GLY A 151 -0.98 2.73 1.07
C GLY A 151 -0.25 3.77 1.90
N GLY A 152 0.39 3.38 3.00
CA GLY A 152 1.07 4.28 3.92
C GLY A 152 0.13 5.22 4.67
N LEU A 153 -1.17 4.89 4.77
CA LEU A 153 -2.16 5.72 5.44
C LEU A 153 -1.96 5.70 6.96
N THR A 154 -2.23 6.85 7.58
CA THR A 154 -2.35 6.93 9.04
C THR A 154 -3.60 6.21 9.55
N ILE A 155 -3.74 6.04 10.86
CA ILE A 155 -4.96 5.48 11.46
C ILE A 155 -6.18 6.33 11.12
N GLU A 156 -6.05 7.65 11.16
CA GLU A 156 -7.10 8.63 10.88
C GLU A 156 -7.55 8.56 9.42
N GLU A 157 -6.60 8.52 8.49
CA GLU A 157 -6.88 8.37 7.06
C GLU A 157 -7.51 7.00 6.75
N THR A 158 -7.01 5.94 7.38
CA THR A 158 -7.57 4.58 7.25
C THR A 158 -9.01 4.54 7.77
N ALA A 159 -9.28 5.15 8.93
CA ALA A 159 -10.62 5.27 9.49
C ALA A 159 -11.57 6.01 8.55
N CYS A 160 -11.10 7.07 7.90
CA CYS A 160 -11.85 7.82 6.89
C CYS A 160 -12.21 6.92 5.68
N VAL A 161 -11.24 6.17 5.13
CA VAL A 161 -11.47 5.23 4.01
C VAL A 161 -12.50 4.16 4.37
N LEU A 162 -12.37 3.59 5.56
CA LEU A 162 -13.23 2.50 6.04
C LEU A 162 -14.56 2.98 6.62
N LYS A 163 -14.74 4.30 6.78
CA LYS A 163 -15.91 4.93 7.39
C LYS A 163 -16.19 4.43 8.82
N VAL A 164 -15.13 4.25 9.59
CA VAL A 164 -15.17 3.87 10.99
C VAL A 164 -14.55 4.97 11.89
N SER A 165 -14.67 4.85 13.20
CA SER A 165 -13.96 5.76 14.10
C SER A 165 -12.45 5.45 14.14
N PRO A 166 -11.57 6.43 14.40
CA PRO A 166 -10.14 6.18 14.60
C PRO A 166 -9.86 5.16 15.71
N THR A 167 -10.68 5.14 16.75
CA THR A 167 -10.58 4.15 17.83
C THR A 167 -10.88 2.75 17.33
N THR A 168 -11.90 2.58 16.49
CA THR A 168 -12.22 1.31 15.84
C THR A 168 -11.08 0.87 14.92
N ALA A 169 -10.61 1.75 14.05
CA ALA A 169 -9.49 1.45 13.14
C ALA A 169 -8.23 1.03 13.91
N LYS A 170 -7.92 1.70 15.03
CA LYS A 170 -6.78 1.35 15.88
C LYS A 170 -6.94 -0.03 16.54
N ARG A 171 -8.14 -0.37 16.99
CA ARG A 171 -8.44 -1.69 17.56
C ARG A 171 -8.30 -2.79 16.50
N GLU A 172 -8.91 -2.60 15.34
CA GLU A 172 -8.87 -3.56 14.23
C GLU A 172 -7.46 -3.73 13.68
N TRP A 173 -6.69 -2.64 13.57
CA TRP A 173 -5.28 -2.72 13.23
C TRP A 173 -4.50 -3.62 14.20
N ARG A 174 -4.70 -3.46 15.52
CA ARG A 174 -4.04 -4.30 16.53
C ARG A 174 -4.44 -5.78 16.40
N THR A 175 -5.72 -6.04 16.15
CA THR A 175 -6.23 -7.40 15.92
C THR A 175 -5.60 -8.01 14.67
N ALA A 176 -5.59 -7.27 13.57
CA ALA A 176 -4.98 -7.72 12.31
C ALA A 176 -3.48 -8.00 12.47
N MET A 177 -2.76 -7.12 13.18
CA MET A 177 -1.32 -7.30 13.44
C MET A 177 -1.03 -8.50 14.34
N ALA A 178 -1.81 -8.72 15.40
CA ALA A 178 -1.66 -9.89 16.25
C ALA A 178 -1.88 -11.20 15.47
N TRP A 179 -2.88 -11.22 14.60
CA TRP A 179 -3.13 -12.35 13.71
C TRP A 179 -1.98 -12.59 12.74
N LEU A 180 -1.50 -11.53 12.06
CA LEU A 180 -0.37 -11.62 11.12
C LEU A 180 0.92 -12.08 11.79
N THR A 181 1.22 -11.56 12.98
CA THR A 181 2.38 -11.98 13.75
C THR A 181 2.38 -13.49 14.00
N ARG A 182 1.23 -14.02 14.41
CA ARG A 182 1.05 -15.47 14.62
C ARG A 182 1.13 -16.25 13.31
N GLU A 183 0.44 -15.79 12.29
CA GLU A 183 0.35 -16.47 10.98
C GLU A 183 1.72 -16.56 10.28
N LEU A 184 2.53 -15.51 10.39
CA LEU A 184 3.84 -15.43 9.79
C LEU A 184 4.98 -15.96 10.68
N GLY A 185 4.65 -16.45 11.88
CA GLY A 185 5.63 -16.97 12.82
C GLY A 185 6.62 -15.91 13.31
N LEU A 186 6.17 -14.64 13.40
CA LEU A 186 6.99 -13.49 13.82
C LEU A 186 7.05 -13.34 15.35
N GLU A 187 6.53 -14.29 16.10
CA GLU A 187 6.62 -14.26 17.56
C GLU A 187 8.09 -14.28 17.96
N THR A 188 8.49 -13.26 18.69
CA THR A 188 9.82 -13.16 19.28
C THR A 188 10.05 -14.43 20.11
N ARG A 189 11.03 -15.24 19.69
CA ARG A 189 11.57 -16.25 20.59
C ARG A 189 12.07 -15.53 21.84
N PRO A 190 11.71 -16.01 23.03
CA PRO A 190 12.15 -15.43 24.28
C PRO A 190 13.67 -15.44 24.42
#